data_427b5936ee461a5c46e894228723022b
#
_entry.id   427b5936ee461a5c46e894228723022b
#
_cell.length_a   1.000
_cell.length_b   1.000
_cell.length_c   1.000
_cell.angle_alpha   90.00
_cell.angle_beta   90.00
_cell.angle_gamma   90.00
#
_symmetry.space_group_name_H-M   'P 1'
#
loop_
_entity.id
_entity.type
_entity.pdbx_description
1 polymer ?
#
loop_
_entity_poly.entity_id
_entity_poly.type
_entity_poly.pdbx_seq_one_letter_code
_entity_poly.pdbx_strand_id
1 'polypeptide(L)'
;MTKKRNRKIFTIVFYFVVLGLTLWYVFQDENLSQVMQYLSEAKNSWVGAGVAAVVAFILGESVVLCYLLRSLGTRAKFGHCCLFSFVGFFYSAITPSASGGQPMQVLYMRRDGIPAAVSTVVLAIITITYKSVLVFIGLMITIFRPQRVMACLADVEPLLYIGMGLNVIAITLLLLAVFKPSLLERFAGWLLRLVQKVRPFQEPQRVMQRVQSSLSQYRGTAAFFKKEPRIILTVFLITLVQRFCMFSVAWFTYRAFGLSGESAVTVTVLYGMISVAVDMMPLPGGMGISETLFTAIFTPVFGPDFVLPGMILCRGISYYTELLLSAAMTVVTQIFFRKKEPK
;
A
#
# COMPACT_ATOMS: atom_id res chain seq x y z
N MET A 1 28.72 -15.26 7.57
CA MET A 1 27.42 -15.09 8.28
C MET A 1 27.26 -13.71 8.95
N THR A 2 28.30 -13.10 9.44
CA THR A 2 28.32 -11.79 10.15
C THR A 2 27.84 -10.59 9.32
N LYS A 3 28.26 -10.46 8.06
CA LYS A 3 27.91 -9.32 7.19
C LYS A 3 26.41 -9.17 6.88
N LYS A 4 25.68 -10.30 6.81
CA LYS A 4 24.21 -10.31 6.59
C LYS A 4 23.44 -9.94 7.86
N ARG A 5 23.96 -10.27 9.04
CA ARG A 5 23.39 -9.93 10.35
C ARG A 5 23.57 -8.45 10.66
N ASN A 6 24.75 -7.90 10.39
CA ASN A 6 25.04 -6.47 10.60
C ASN A 6 24.19 -5.57 9.69
N ARG A 7 23.91 -5.97 8.44
CA ARG A 7 23.03 -5.22 7.54
C ARG A 7 21.58 -5.20 8.02
N LYS A 8 21.08 -6.31 8.59
CA LYS A 8 19.74 -6.36 9.20
C LYS A 8 19.62 -5.46 10.44
N ILE A 9 20.64 -5.53 11.32
CA ILE A 9 20.71 -4.69 12.52
C ILE A 9 20.78 -3.22 12.11
N PHE A 10 21.62 -2.85 11.17
CA PHE A 10 21.70 -1.47 10.66
C PHE A 10 20.36 -0.97 10.11
N THR A 11 19.63 -1.78 9.34
CA THR A 11 18.33 -1.43 8.82
C THR A 11 17.29 -1.21 9.93
N ILE A 12 17.26 -2.08 10.94
CA ILE A 12 16.38 -1.95 12.09
C ILE A 12 16.72 -0.68 12.89
N VAL A 13 17.99 -0.45 13.18
CA VAL A 13 18.47 0.74 13.89
C VAL A 13 18.12 2.01 13.11
N PHE A 14 18.32 2.01 11.79
CA PHE A 14 17.93 3.13 10.94
C PHE A 14 16.44 3.47 11.06
N TYR A 15 15.55 2.47 11.06
CA TYR A 15 14.11 2.69 11.25
C TYR A 15 13.77 3.24 12.63
N PHE A 16 14.42 2.73 13.68
CA PHE A 16 14.20 3.26 15.04
C PHE A 16 14.73 4.69 15.18
N VAL A 17 15.83 5.04 14.52
CA VAL A 17 16.37 6.39 14.49
C VAL A 17 15.42 7.33 13.74
N VAL A 18 14.94 6.96 12.56
CA VAL A 18 13.98 7.76 11.79
C VAL A 18 12.69 7.95 12.58
N LEU A 19 12.15 6.88 13.17
CA LEU A 19 10.96 6.97 14.02
C LEU A 19 11.20 7.88 15.23
N GLY A 20 12.33 7.71 15.92
CA GLY A 20 12.69 8.55 17.08
C GLY A 20 12.83 10.02 16.71
N LEU A 21 13.50 10.33 15.59
CA LEU A 21 13.64 11.71 15.10
C LEU A 21 12.28 12.31 14.70
N THR A 22 11.42 11.52 14.07
CA THR A 22 10.07 11.97 13.69
C THR A 22 9.22 12.27 14.92
N LEU A 23 9.23 11.37 15.91
CA LEU A 23 8.51 11.60 17.17
C LEU A 23 9.08 12.80 17.91
N TRP A 24 10.41 12.92 18.00
CA TRP A 24 11.04 14.09 18.64
C TRP A 24 10.65 15.39 17.96
N TYR A 25 10.72 15.46 16.61
CA TYR A 25 10.35 16.65 15.83
C TYR A 25 8.87 17.03 16.01
N VAL A 26 7.98 16.01 16.02
CA VAL A 26 6.53 16.23 16.15
C VAL A 26 6.15 16.69 17.56
N PHE A 27 6.87 16.24 18.60
CA PHE A 27 6.49 16.47 19.99
C PHE A 27 7.38 17.48 20.71
N GLN A 28 8.42 18.03 20.10
CA GLN A 28 9.40 18.91 20.79
C GLN A 28 8.77 20.18 21.37
N ASP A 29 7.73 20.74 20.73
CA ASP A 29 7.10 22.00 21.10
C ASP A 29 5.67 21.80 21.66
N GLU A 30 5.25 20.55 21.92
CA GLU A 30 3.86 20.24 22.26
C GLU A 30 3.70 19.80 23.71
N ASN A 31 2.58 20.22 24.30
CA ASN A 31 2.18 19.78 25.64
C ASN A 31 1.58 18.35 25.57
N LEU A 32 2.44 17.34 25.74
CA LEU A 32 2.05 15.92 25.67
C LEU A 32 0.90 15.56 26.62
N SER A 33 0.80 16.21 27.78
CA SER A 33 -0.29 15.96 28.74
C SER A 33 -1.64 16.39 28.15
N GLN A 34 -1.69 17.51 27.46
CA GLN A 34 -2.89 18.02 26.80
C GLN A 34 -3.29 17.12 25.60
N VAL A 35 -2.31 16.69 24.80
CA VAL A 35 -2.55 15.73 23.70
C VAL A 35 -3.14 14.43 24.24
N MET A 36 -2.57 13.87 25.32
CA MET A 36 -3.09 12.65 25.94
C MET A 36 -4.48 12.82 26.51
N GLN A 37 -4.80 13.99 27.08
CA GLN A 37 -6.16 14.30 27.53
C GLN A 37 -7.14 14.27 26.36
N TYR A 38 -6.88 14.97 25.26
CA TYR A 38 -7.76 14.95 24.08
C TYR A 38 -7.95 13.54 23.52
N LEU A 39 -6.89 12.74 23.48
CA LEU A 39 -7.00 11.34 23.05
C LEU A 39 -7.90 10.50 23.96
N SER A 40 -7.86 10.74 25.28
CA SER A 40 -8.71 10.04 26.25
C SER A 40 -10.20 10.44 26.16
N GLU A 41 -10.48 11.65 25.71
CA GLU A 41 -11.83 12.20 25.52
C GLU A 41 -12.46 11.77 24.19
N ALA A 42 -11.67 11.16 23.29
CA ALA A 42 -12.15 10.71 21.97
C ALA A 42 -13.28 9.68 22.11
N LYS A 43 -14.37 9.88 21.35
CA LYS A 43 -15.54 8.99 21.37
C LYS A 43 -15.21 7.62 20.79
N ASN A 44 -15.14 6.58 21.62
CA ASN A 44 -14.78 5.21 21.23
C ASN A 44 -15.62 4.63 20.10
N SER A 45 -16.88 5.03 19.95
CA SER A 45 -17.74 4.58 18.85
C SER A 45 -17.20 4.95 17.47
N TRP A 46 -16.67 6.18 17.34
CA TRP A 46 -16.08 6.66 16.09
C TRP A 46 -14.69 6.06 15.86
N VAL A 47 -13.91 5.86 16.92
CA VAL A 47 -12.63 5.13 16.84
C VAL A 47 -12.87 3.69 16.35
N GLY A 48 -13.88 3.02 16.90
CA GLY A 48 -14.28 1.67 16.45
C GLY A 48 -14.73 1.64 14.99
N ALA A 49 -15.48 2.66 14.53
CA ALA A 49 -15.86 2.79 13.11
C ALA A 49 -14.63 2.97 12.21
N GLY A 50 -13.62 3.76 12.65
CA GLY A 50 -12.35 3.90 11.94
C GLY A 50 -11.58 2.59 11.83
N VAL A 51 -11.48 1.83 12.92
CA VAL A 51 -10.87 0.48 12.91
C VAL A 51 -11.62 -0.46 11.95
N ALA A 52 -12.95 -0.46 11.97
CA ALA A 52 -13.76 -1.24 11.05
C ALA A 52 -13.51 -0.86 9.59
N ALA A 53 -13.30 0.43 9.28
CA ALA A 53 -12.95 0.90 7.95
C ALA A 53 -11.58 0.38 7.50
N VAL A 54 -10.58 0.32 8.39
CA VAL A 54 -9.26 -0.28 8.09
C VAL A 54 -9.39 -1.78 7.82
N VAL A 55 -10.18 -2.50 8.60
CA VAL A 55 -10.47 -3.93 8.34
C VAL A 55 -11.15 -4.11 6.98
N ALA A 56 -12.14 -3.27 6.66
CA ALA A 56 -12.82 -3.29 5.37
C ALA A 56 -11.84 -3.00 4.21
N PHE A 57 -10.90 -2.08 4.42
CA PHE A 57 -9.82 -1.78 3.47
C PHE A 57 -8.94 -3.01 3.19
N ILE A 58 -8.47 -3.72 4.23
CA ILE A 58 -7.64 -4.94 4.08
C ILE A 58 -8.43 -6.06 3.38
N LEU A 59 -9.68 -6.27 3.79
CA LEU A 59 -10.57 -7.27 3.18
C LEU A 59 -10.91 -6.91 1.73
N GLY A 60 -11.01 -5.63 1.40
CA GLY A 60 -11.21 -5.14 0.03
C GLY A 60 -10.10 -5.62 -0.91
N GLU A 61 -8.82 -5.56 -0.50
CA GLU A 61 -7.73 -6.13 -1.29
C GLU A 61 -7.85 -7.65 -1.45
N SER A 62 -8.29 -8.34 -0.40
CA SER A 62 -8.53 -9.77 -0.44
C SER A 62 -9.64 -10.14 -1.44
N VAL A 63 -10.69 -9.32 -1.55
CA VAL A 63 -11.75 -9.46 -2.55
C VAL A 63 -11.18 -9.29 -3.96
N VAL A 64 -10.41 -8.21 -4.20
CA VAL A 64 -9.77 -7.95 -5.50
C VAL A 64 -8.86 -9.12 -5.90
N LEU A 65 -7.99 -9.56 -4.98
CA LEU A 65 -7.06 -10.66 -5.22
C LEU A 65 -7.81 -11.97 -5.56
N CYS A 66 -8.84 -12.30 -4.78
CA CYS A 66 -9.68 -13.47 -4.99
C CYS A 66 -10.43 -13.40 -6.33
N TYR A 67 -10.97 -12.24 -6.68
CA TYR A 67 -11.67 -12.02 -7.96
C TYR A 67 -10.72 -12.21 -9.15
N LEU A 68 -9.53 -11.58 -9.12
CA LEU A 68 -8.54 -11.74 -10.20
C LEU A 68 -8.05 -13.18 -10.36
N LEU A 69 -7.78 -13.89 -9.27
CA LEU A 69 -7.36 -15.28 -9.33
C LEU A 69 -8.46 -16.20 -9.85
N ARG A 70 -9.71 -15.99 -9.43
CA ARG A 70 -10.85 -16.79 -9.91
C ARG A 70 -11.16 -16.52 -11.38
N SER A 71 -11.02 -15.30 -11.87
CA SER A 71 -11.20 -14.99 -13.29
C SER A 71 -10.20 -15.73 -14.19
N LEU A 72 -9.02 -16.09 -13.64
CA LEU A 72 -8.03 -16.95 -14.32
C LEU A 72 -8.30 -18.46 -14.17
N GLY A 73 -9.46 -18.85 -13.63
CA GLY A 73 -9.80 -20.25 -13.40
C GLY A 73 -9.12 -20.89 -12.18
N THR A 74 -8.39 -20.12 -11.38
CA THR A 74 -7.75 -20.63 -10.16
C THR A 74 -8.80 -20.83 -9.06
N ARG A 75 -8.79 -22.00 -8.40
CA ARG A 75 -9.68 -22.28 -7.26
C ARG A 75 -9.19 -21.58 -5.99
N ALA A 76 -9.10 -20.24 -6.02
CA ALA A 76 -8.67 -19.46 -4.88
C ALA A 76 -9.75 -19.41 -3.79
N LYS A 77 -9.40 -19.84 -2.56
CA LYS A 77 -10.25 -19.70 -1.38
C LYS A 77 -10.10 -18.29 -0.82
N PHE A 78 -11.21 -17.64 -0.47
CA PHE A 78 -11.19 -16.27 0.07
C PHE A 78 -10.28 -16.14 1.31
N GLY A 79 -10.34 -17.10 2.25
CA GLY A 79 -9.48 -17.10 3.43
C GLY A 79 -7.98 -17.12 3.10
N HIS A 80 -7.53 -17.80 2.02
CA HIS A 80 -6.14 -17.76 1.57
C HIS A 80 -5.80 -16.38 0.99
N CYS A 81 -6.72 -15.77 0.24
CA CYS A 81 -6.54 -14.41 -0.27
C CYS A 81 -6.41 -13.39 0.87
N CYS A 82 -7.19 -13.54 1.95
CA CYS A 82 -7.03 -12.72 3.16
C CYS A 82 -5.62 -12.88 3.75
N LEU A 83 -5.13 -14.12 3.90
CA LEU A 83 -3.78 -14.35 4.41
C LEU A 83 -2.70 -13.69 3.54
N PHE A 84 -2.84 -13.75 2.21
CA PHE A 84 -1.91 -13.09 1.29
C PHE A 84 -1.96 -11.56 1.40
N SER A 85 -3.15 -10.98 1.54
CA SER A 85 -3.31 -9.53 1.73
C SER A 85 -2.66 -9.06 3.04
N PHE A 86 -2.91 -9.75 4.15
CA PHE A 86 -2.27 -9.42 5.44
C PHE A 86 -0.74 -9.50 5.36
N VAL A 87 -0.20 -10.54 4.73
CA VAL A 87 1.26 -10.64 4.49
C VAL A 87 1.75 -9.45 3.66
N GLY A 88 1.02 -9.10 2.61
CA GLY A 88 1.34 -7.95 1.76
C GLY A 88 1.42 -6.65 2.55
N PHE A 89 0.38 -6.33 3.31
CA PHE A 89 0.32 -5.11 4.13
C PHE A 89 1.41 -5.08 5.20
N PHE A 90 1.62 -6.19 5.93
CA PHE A 90 2.68 -6.26 6.94
C PHE A 90 4.05 -5.93 6.36
N TYR A 91 4.46 -6.63 5.28
CA TYR A 91 5.77 -6.39 4.69
C TYR A 91 5.86 -5.04 3.96
N SER A 92 4.76 -4.51 3.44
CA SER A 92 4.70 -3.15 2.90
C SER A 92 4.94 -2.10 3.98
N ALA A 93 4.29 -2.24 5.14
CA ALA A 93 4.40 -1.29 6.23
C ALA A 93 5.82 -1.19 6.81
N ILE A 94 6.57 -2.32 6.87
CA ILE A 94 7.92 -2.37 7.47
C ILE A 94 9.05 -2.19 6.46
N THR A 95 8.76 -1.96 5.17
CA THR A 95 9.80 -1.80 4.14
C THR A 95 9.72 -0.45 3.44
N PRO A 96 10.86 0.13 3.03
CA PRO A 96 10.86 1.39 2.30
C PRO A 96 10.03 1.30 1.02
N SER A 97 9.23 2.34 0.73
CA SER A 97 8.37 2.43 -0.46
C SER A 97 7.46 1.19 -0.64
N ALA A 98 7.05 0.56 0.46
CA ALA A 98 6.22 -0.65 0.47
C ALA A 98 6.77 -1.82 -0.40
N SER A 99 8.10 -1.83 -0.67
CA SER A 99 8.74 -2.72 -1.65
C SER A 99 8.73 -4.20 -1.27
N GLY A 100 8.54 -4.53 0.02
CA GLY A 100 8.56 -5.91 0.53
C GLY A 100 7.24 -6.66 0.39
N GLY A 101 6.12 -5.97 0.26
CA GLY A 101 4.79 -6.57 0.29
C GLY A 101 4.56 -7.56 -0.85
N GLN A 102 4.68 -7.10 -2.08
CA GLN A 102 4.42 -7.92 -3.26
C GLN A 102 5.33 -9.15 -3.40
N PRO A 103 6.67 -9.06 -3.21
CA PRO A 103 7.52 -10.24 -3.23
C PRO A 103 7.11 -11.29 -2.21
N MET A 104 6.67 -10.86 -1.02
CA MET A 104 6.21 -11.79 0.00
C MET A 104 4.84 -12.39 -0.34
N GLN A 105 3.91 -11.62 -0.89
CA GLN A 105 2.66 -12.15 -1.43
C GLN A 105 2.92 -13.23 -2.49
N VAL A 106 3.80 -12.96 -3.48
CA VAL A 106 4.19 -13.97 -4.49
C VAL A 106 4.74 -15.24 -3.85
N LEU A 107 5.59 -15.10 -2.81
CA LEU A 107 6.17 -16.24 -2.10
C LEU A 107 5.08 -17.12 -1.45
N TYR A 108 4.12 -16.52 -0.75
CA TYR A 108 3.05 -17.27 -0.07
C TYR A 108 2.01 -17.82 -1.06
N MET A 109 1.68 -17.08 -2.14
CA MET A 109 0.84 -17.58 -3.23
C MET A 109 1.48 -18.79 -3.91
N ARG A 110 2.81 -18.76 -4.12
CA ARG A 110 3.55 -19.91 -4.65
C ARG A 110 3.52 -21.12 -3.72
N ARG A 111 3.61 -20.92 -2.40
CA ARG A 111 3.47 -22.01 -1.40
C ARG A 111 2.08 -22.63 -1.43
N ASP A 112 1.06 -21.88 -1.84
CA ASP A 112 -0.31 -22.38 -2.04
C ASP A 112 -0.56 -22.97 -3.43
N GLY A 113 0.48 -23.12 -4.25
CA GLY A 113 0.43 -23.75 -5.58
C GLY A 113 0.12 -22.79 -6.73
N ILE A 114 0.03 -21.48 -6.49
CA ILE A 114 -0.20 -20.50 -7.56
C ILE A 114 1.16 -20.17 -8.20
N PRO A 115 1.28 -20.30 -9.55
CA PRO A 115 2.54 -19.99 -10.22
C PRO A 115 3.01 -18.55 -9.99
N ALA A 116 4.30 -18.36 -9.71
CA ALA A 116 4.85 -17.03 -9.41
C ALA A 116 4.61 -16.02 -10.56
N ALA A 117 4.65 -16.49 -11.81
CA ALA A 117 4.38 -15.65 -12.98
C ALA A 117 2.94 -15.09 -12.96
N VAL A 118 1.95 -15.94 -12.63
CA VAL A 118 0.54 -15.54 -12.49
C VAL A 118 0.39 -14.56 -11.34
N SER A 119 0.96 -14.88 -10.16
CA SER A 119 0.93 -14.01 -8.97
C SER A 119 1.51 -12.63 -9.28
N THR A 120 2.64 -12.57 -9.99
CA THR A 120 3.29 -11.30 -10.34
C THR A 120 2.40 -10.43 -11.23
N VAL A 121 1.74 -11.00 -12.25
CA VAL A 121 0.81 -10.24 -13.11
C VAL A 121 -0.40 -9.76 -12.33
N VAL A 122 -1.01 -10.62 -11.52
CA VAL A 122 -2.17 -10.27 -10.68
C VAL A 122 -1.83 -9.11 -9.73
N LEU A 123 -0.72 -9.19 -9.01
CA LEU A 123 -0.28 -8.13 -8.10
C LEU A 123 0.12 -6.84 -8.83
N ALA A 124 0.72 -6.95 -10.02
CA ALA A 124 1.00 -5.78 -10.85
C ALA A 124 -0.31 -5.07 -11.28
N ILE A 125 -1.37 -5.82 -11.63
CA ILE A 125 -2.69 -5.26 -11.95
C ILE A 125 -3.29 -4.57 -10.74
N ILE A 126 -3.22 -5.17 -9.54
CA ILE A 126 -3.67 -4.54 -8.29
C ILE A 126 -2.94 -3.21 -8.08
N THR A 127 -1.62 -3.18 -8.29
CA THR A 127 -0.83 -1.94 -8.13
C THR A 127 -1.18 -0.89 -9.17
N ILE A 128 -1.32 -1.28 -10.44
CA ILE A 128 -1.74 -0.36 -11.51
C ILE A 128 -3.10 0.25 -11.16
N THR A 129 -4.06 -0.59 -10.75
CA THR A 129 -5.42 -0.16 -10.44
C THR A 129 -5.44 0.78 -9.22
N TYR A 130 -4.71 0.42 -8.18
CA TYR A 130 -4.56 1.25 -6.98
C TYR A 130 -3.99 2.64 -7.31
N LYS A 131 -2.88 2.70 -8.04
CA LYS A 131 -2.27 3.97 -8.46
C LYS A 131 -3.19 4.75 -9.40
N SER A 132 -3.92 4.06 -10.27
CA SER A 132 -4.92 4.69 -11.14
C SER A 132 -6.05 5.34 -10.34
N VAL A 133 -6.47 4.74 -9.22
CA VAL A 133 -7.45 5.35 -8.30
C VAL A 133 -6.89 6.63 -7.68
N LEU A 134 -5.63 6.64 -7.22
CA LEU A 134 -5.00 7.84 -6.67
C LEU A 134 -4.93 8.97 -7.71
N VAL A 135 -4.46 8.65 -8.92
CA VAL A 135 -4.41 9.63 -10.03
C VAL A 135 -5.81 10.11 -10.39
N PHE A 136 -6.80 9.22 -10.43
CA PHE A 136 -8.19 9.57 -10.72
C PHE A 136 -8.74 10.57 -9.69
N ILE A 137 -8.54 10.33 -8.39
CA ILE A 137 -8.99 11.25 -7.33
C ILE A 137 -8.26 12.59 -7.45
N GLY A 138 -6.93 12.58 -7.65
CA GLY A 138 -6.14 13.80 -7.85
C GLY A 138 -6.63 14.62 -9.05
N LEU A 139 -6.92 13.96 -10.19
CA LEU A 139 -7.47 14.61 -11.38
C LEU A 139 -8.86 15.18 -11.13
N MET A 140 -9.74 14.45 -10.45
CA MET A 140 -11.09 14.96 -10.12
C MET A 140 -11.00 16.25 -9.30
N ILE A 141 -10.15 16.30 -8.28
CA ILE A 141 -9.95 17.50 -7.48
C ILE A 141 -9.34 18.65 -8.30
N THR A 142 -8.37 18.36 -9.17
CA THR A 142 -7.74 19.36 -10.03
C THR A 142 -8.71 19.94 -11.06
N ILE A 143 -9.63 19.13 -11.61
CA ILE A 143 -10.61 19.55 -12.63
C ILE A 143 -11.76 20.33 -11.98
N PHE A 144 -12.38 19.78 -10.93
CA PHE A 144 -13.54 20.38 -10.31
C PHE A 144 -13.21 21.52 -9.33
N ARG A 145 -11.98 21.60 -8.83
CA ARG A 145 -11.45 22.62 -7.91
C ARG A 145 -12.43 23.04 -6.80
N PRO A 146 -12.96 22.11 -5.98
CA PRO A 146 -13.88 22.46 -4.90
C PRO A 146 -13.22 23.50 -3.99
N GLN A 147 -13.81 24.68 -3.84
CA GLN A 147 -13.19 25.83 -3.16
C GLN A 147 -12.66 25.49 -1.78
N ARG A 148 -13.44 24.77 -0.96
CA ARG A 148 -13.05 24.38 0.39
C ARG A 148 -11.83 23.44 0.40
N VAL A 149 -11.80 22.47 -0.50
CA VAL A 149 -10.67 21.52 -0.63
C VAL A 149 -9.43 22.25 -1.11
N MET A 150 -9.55 23.08 -2.15
CA MET A 150 -8.40 23.83 -2.69
C MET A 150 -7.82 24.81 -1.68
N ALA A 151 -8.64 25.45 -0.85
CA ALA A 151 -8.19 26.33 0.21
C ALA A 151 -7.32 25.59 1.25
N CYS A 152 -7.65 24.34 1.59
CA CYS A 152 -6.84 23.51 2.49
C CYS A 152 -5.56 22.96 1.83
N LEU A 153 -5.51 22.87 0.50
CA LEU A 153 -4.37 22.33 -0.27
C LEU A 153 -3.40 23.39 -0.78
N ALA A 154 -3.69 24.68 -0.60
CA ALA A 154 -2.96 25.78 -1.25
C ALA A 154 -1.44 25.71 -1.02
N ASP A 155 -1.01 25.45 0.21
CA ASP A 155 0.42 25.42 0.59
C ASP A 155 1.16 24.16 0.09
N VAL A 156 0.41 23.11 -0.24
CA VAL A 156 0.97 21.79 -0.60
C VAL A 156 0.65 21.39 -2.06
N GLU A 157 -0.04 22.24 -2.81
CA GLU A 157 -0.46 21.97 -4.18
C GLU A 157 0.69 21.51 -5.10
N PRO A 158 1.91 22.10 -5.09
CA PRO A 158 3.01 21.64 -5.91
C PRO A 158 3.43 20.19 -5.60
N LEU A 159 3.45 19.81 -4.32
CA LEU A 159 3.81 18.45 -3.90
C LEU A 159 2.77 17.41 -4.37
N LEU A 160 1.49 17.79 -4.40
CA LEU A 160 0.42 16.95 -4.94
C LEU A 160 0.61 16.67 -6.43
N TYR A 161 0.96 17.68 -7.23
CA TYR A 161 1.23 17.48 -8.65
C TYR A 161 2.47 16.63 -8.90
N ILE A 162 3.52 16.79 -8.10
CA ILE A 162 4.71 15.92 -8.15
C ILE A 162 4.33 14.48 -7.83
N GLY A 163 3.58 14.24 -6.74
CA GLY A 163 3.11 12.91 -6.35
C GLY A 163 2.24 12.27 -7.42
N MET A 164 1.30 13.03 -8.00
CA MET A 164 0.46 12.57 -9.10
C MET A 164 1.29 12.22 -10.35
N GLY A 165 2.24 13.07 -10.72
CA GLY A 165 3.17 12.82 -11.85
C GLY A 165 3.99 11.54 -11.66
N LEU A 166 4.54 11.34 -10.46
CA LEU A 166 5.27 10.11 -10.11
C LEU A 166 4.38 8.86 -10.19
N ASN A 167 3.12 8.95 -9.75
CA ASN A 167 2.17 7.85 -9.90
C ASN A 167 1.85 7.55 -11.36
N VAL A 168 1.68 8.56 -12.22
CA VAL A 168 1.48 8.37 -13.67
C VAL A 168 2.69 7.70 -14.31
N ILE A 169 3.91 8.11 -13.97
CA ILE A 169 5.15 7.47 -14.43
C ILE A 169 5.18 6.00 -13.99
N ALA A 170 4.89 5.72 -12.72
CA ALA A 170 4.87 4.36 -12.19
C ALA A 170 3.82 3.48 -12.89
N ILE A 171 2.60 3.99 -13.12
CA ILE A 171 1.55 3.30 -13.89
C ILE A 171 2.07 2.98 -15.29
N THR A 172 2.66 3.95 -15.98
CA THR A 172 3.18 3.76 -17.35
C THR A 172 4.24 2.67 -17.38
N LEU A 173 5.20 2.69 -16.44
CA LEU A 173 6.24 1.67 -16.35
C LEU A 173 5.67 0.28 -16.06
N LEU A 174 4.69 0.17 -15.16
CA LEU A 174 4.02 -1.08 -14.84
C LEU A 174 3.19 -1.60 -16.03
N LEU A 175 2.47 -0.74 -16.74
CA LEU A 175 1.74 -1.11 -17.96
C LEU A 175 2.70 -1.63 -19.04
N LEU A 176 3.84 -0.97 -19.23
CA LEU A 176 4.87 -1.43 -20.15
C LEU A 176 5.43 -2.80 -19.71
N ALA A 177 5.70 -2.98 -18.43
CA ALA A 177 6.20 -4.26 -17.90
C ALA A 177 5.17 -5.40 -18.07
N VAL A 178 3.88 -5.13 -17.83
CA VAL A 178 2.81 -6.14 -17.95
C VAL A 178 2.48 -6.44 -19.40
N PHE A 179 2.29 -5.44 -20.25
CA PHE A 179 1.72 -5.60 -21.60
C PHE A 179 2.74 -5.57 -22.74
N LYS A 180 4.03 -5.29 -22.46
CA LYS A 180 5.13 -5.44 -23.41
C LYS A 180 6.14 -6.48 -22.92
N PRO A 181 5.83 -7.77 -22.97
CA PRO A 181 6.67 -8.84 -22.42
C PRO A 181 8.07 -8.92 -23.06
N SER A 182 8.25 -8.38 -24.26
CA SER A 182 9.58 -8.28 -24.90
C SER A 182 10.58 -7.45 -24.10
N LEU A 183 10.13 -6.43 -23.36
CA LEU A 183 10.98 -5.66 -22.46
C LEU A 183 11.41 -6.50 -21.25
N LEU A 184 10.46 -7.24 -20.67
CA LEU A 184 10.74 -8.14 -19.55
C LEU A 184 11.71 -9.26 -19.94
N GLU A 185 11.60 -9.79 -21.16
CA GLU A 185 12.51 -10.81 -21.71
C GLU A 185 13.92 -10.28 -21.91
N ARG A 186 14.05 -9.08 -22.49
CA ARG A 186 15.37 -8.43 -22.62
C ARG A 186 16.02 -8.21 -21.26
N PHE A 187 15.24 -7.74 -20.27
CA PHE A 187 15.70 -7.53 -18.92
C PHE A 187 16.08 -8.85 -18.23
N ALA A 188 15.21 -9.88 -18.32
CA ALA A 188 15.49 -11.21 -17.78
C ALA A 188 16.73 -11.84 -18.44
N GLY A 189 16.88 -11.74 -19.77
CA GLY A 189 18.05 -12.20 -20.49
C GLY A 189 19.34 -11.47 -20.14
N TRP A 190 19.25 -10.16 -19.90
CA TRP A 190 20.37 -9.36 -19.42
C TRP A 190 20.77 -9.78 -17.99
N LEU A 191 19.79 -9.93 -17.08
CA LEU A 191 20.03 -10.36 -15.70
C LEU A 191 20.62 -11.76 -15.63
N LEU A 192 20.12 -12.70 -16.44
CA LEU A 192 20.67 -14.06 -16.52
C LEU A 192 22.12 -14.06 -16.98
N ARG A 193 22.47 -13.24 -17.99
CA ARG A 193 23.87 -13.08 -18.44
C ARG A 193 24.76 -12.52 -17.34
N LEU A 194 24.25 -11.53 -16.58
CA LEU A 194 24.99 -10.95 -15.45
C LEU A 194 25.23 -11.97 -14.34
N VAL A 195 24.19 -12.75 -13.98
CA VAL A 195 24.29 -13.80 -12.95
C VAL A 195 25.22 -14.93 -13.41
N GLN A 196 25.16 -15.35 -14.68
CA GLN A 196 26.07 -16.36 -15.25
C GLN A 196 27.53 -15.91 -15.18
N LYS A 197 27.81 -14.61 -15.35
CA LYS A 197 29.17 -14.05 -15.27
C LYS A 197 29.73 -14.10 -13.84
N VAL A 198 28.87 -14.00 -12.82
CA VAL A 198 29.26 -13.99 -11.39
C VAL A 198 29.22 -15.40 -10.79
N ARG A 199 28.27 -16.23 -11.23
CA ARG A 199 28.06 -17.59 -10.73
C ARG A 199 27.52 -18.48 -11.85
N PRO A 200 28.38 -19.30 -12.50
CA PRO A 200 27.94 -20.17 -13.60
C PRO A 200 26.92 -21.19 -13.09
N PHE A 201 25.85 -21.37 -13.85
CA PHE A 201 24.82 -22.37 -13.54
C PHE A 201 25.35 -23.78 -13.83
N GLN A 202 25.10 -24.71 -12.91
CA GLN A 202 25.45 -26.12 -13.12
C GLN A 202 24.66 -26.78 -14.25
N GLU A 203 23.39 -26.33 -14.49
CA GLU A 203 22.49 -26.84 -15.55
C GLU A 203 21.82 -25.68 -16.29
N PRO A 204 22.51 -24.98 -17.18
CA PRO A 204 22.00 -23.77 -17.83
C PRO A 204 20.74 -24.04 -18.69
N GLN A 205 20.60 -25.23 -19.30
CA GLN A 205 19.42 -25.59 -20.11
C GLN A 205 18.14 -25.70 -19.27
N ARG A 206 18.21 -26.34 -18.08
CA ARG A 206 17.06 -26.44 -17.17
C ARG A 206 16.63 -25.07 -16.62
N VAL A 207 17.61 -24.22 -16.33
CA VAL A 207 17.31 -22.84 -15.90
C VAL A 207 16.61 -22.07 -17.01
N MET A 208 17.11 -22.17 -18.23
CA MET A 208 16.52 -21.50 -19.40
C MET A 208 15.09 -22.01 -19.69
N GLN A 209 14.83 -23.32 -19.64
CA GLN A 209 13.50 -23.88 -19.80
C GLN A 209 12.50 -23.36 -18.72
N ARG A 210 12.93 -23.31 -17.45
CA ARG A 210 12.11 -22.75 -16.36
C ARG A 210 11.79 -21.27 -16.58
N VAL A 211 12.77 -20.49 -17.04
CA VAL A 211 12.57 -19.07 -17.33
C VAL A 211 11.60 -18.90 -18.51
N GLN A 212 11.77 -19.69 -19.59
CA GLN A 212 10.87 -19.64 -20.76
C GLN A 212 9.44 -20.05 -20.38
N SER A 213 9.24 -21.10 -19.59
CA SER A 213 7.91 -21.51 -19.12
C SER A 213 7.25 -20.44 -18.24
N SER A 214 8.02 -19.81 -17.34
CA SER A 214 7.52 -18.69 -16.53
C SER A 214 7.14 -17.48 -17.36
N LEU A 215 7.94 -17.15 -18.38
CA LEU A 215 7.64 -16.05 -19.32
C LEU A 215 6.41 -16.35 -20.17
N SER A 216 6.21 -17.59 -20.62
CA SER A 216 5.00 -17.97 -21.37
C SER A 216 3.73 -17.87 -20.52
N GLN A 217 3.79 -18.30 -19.25
CA GLN A 217 2.67 -18.14 -18.30
C GLN A 217 2.38 -16.66 -18.03
N TYR A 218 3.42 -15.84 -17.84
CA TYR A 218 3.29 -14.40 -17.67
C TYR A 218 2.58 -13.75 -18.85
N ARG A 219 3.03 -14.07 -20.08
CA ARG A 219 2.42 -13.56 -21.33
C ARG A 219 0.96 -13.97 -21.45
N GLY A 220 0.65 -15.24 -21.18
CA GLY A 220 -0.73 -15.76 -21.23
C GLY A 220 -1.65 -15.02 -20.27
N THR A 221 -1.20 -14.82 -19.02
CA THR A 221 -1.97 -14.11 -18.00
C THR A 221 -2.16 -12.63 -18.36
N ALA A 222 -1.11 -11.94 -18.81
CA ALA A 222 -1.19 -10.55 -19.24
C ALA A 222 -2.11 -10.39 -20.48
N ALA A 223 -2.03 -11.30 -21.45
CA ALA A 223 -2.88 -11.30 -22.63
C ALA A 223 -4.36 -11.53 -22.28
N PHE A 224 -4.65 -12.38 -21.30
CA PHE A 224 -6.01 -12.59 -20.78
C PHE A 224 -6.60 -11.27 -20.26
N PHE A 225 -5.92 -10.58 -19.34
CA PHE A 225 -6.43 -9.33 -18.78
C PHE A 225 -6.54 -8.20 -19.82
N LYS A 226 -5.68 -8.21 -20.85
CA LYS A 226 -5.80 -7.26 -21.96
C LYS A 226 -7.09 -7.45 -22.77
N LYS A 227 -7.56 -8.69 -22.89
CA LYS A 227 -8.79 -9.03 -23.61
C LYS A 227 -10.06 -8.82 -22.78
N GLU A 228 -9.93 -8.75 -21.46
CA GLU A 228 -11.05 -8.68 -20.52
C GLU A 228 -11.08 -7.33 -19.74
N PRO A 229 -11.34 -6.20 -20.43
CA PRO A 229 -11.33 -4.87 -19.79
C PRO A 229 -12.39 -4.72 -18.71
N ARG A 230 -13.48 -5.51 -18.77
CA ARG A 230 -14.53 -5.53 -17.74
C ARG A 230 -14.00 -5.97 -16.40
N ILE A 231 -13.07 -6.93 -16.37
CA ILE A 231 -12.43 -7.40 -15.14
C ILE A 231 -11.62 -6.23 -14.52
N ILE A 232 -10.84 -5.52 -15.34
CA ILE A 232 -10.04 -4.37 -14.88
C ILE A 232 -10.93 -3.25 -14.35
N LEU A 233 -12.04 -2.94 -15.03
CA LEU A 233 -13.01 -1.94 -14.56
C LEU A 233 -13.64 -2.36 -13.21
N THR A 234 -14.04 -3.62 -13.06
CA THR A 234 -14.58 -4.13 -11.80
C THR A 234 -13.57 -4.01 -10.67
N VAL A 235 -12.30 -4.39 -10.93
CA VAL A 235 -11.21 -4.22 -9.96
C VAL A 235 -11.00 -2.76 -9.60
N PHE A 236 -11.05 -1.85 -10.58
CA PHE A 236 -10.94 -0.40 -10.34
C PHE A 236 -12.05 0.10 -9.39
N LEU A 237 -13.30 -0.30 -9.63
CA LEU A 237 -14.43 0.12 -8.80
C LEU A 237 -14.32 -0.44 -7.36
N ILE A 238 -13.95 -1.72 -7.21
CA ILE A 238 -13.72 -2.33 -5.89
C ILE A 238 -12.58 -1.60 -5.17
N THR A 239 -11.47 -1.33 -5.88
CA THR A 239 -10.33 -0.61 -5.31
C THR A 239 -10.69 0.83 -4.93
N LEU A 240 -11.52 1.50 -5.71
CA LEU A 240 -12.02 2.83 -5.39
C LEU A 240 -12.76 2.83 -4.04
N VAL A 241 -13.72 1.92 -3.86
CA VAL A 241 -14.46 1.77 -2.60
C VAL A 241 -13.50 1.42 -1.45
N GLN A 242 -12.60 0.48 -1.67
CA GLN A 242 -11.57 0.08 -0.72
C GLN A 242 -10.73 1.28 -0.24
N ARG A 243 -10.29 2.15 -1.15
CA ARG A 243 -9.50 3.34 -0.80
C ARG A 243 -10.32 4.35 -0.02
N PHE A 244 -11.57 4.55 -0.38
CA PHE A 244 -12.47 5.42 0.39
C PHE A 244 -12.70 4.91 1.82
N CYS A 245 -12.72 3.60 2.06
CA CYS A 245 -12.72 3.05 3.44
C CYS A 245 -11.50 3.52 4.23
N MET A 246 -10.29 3.47 3.66
CA MET A 246 -9.08 3.95 4.33
C MET A 246 -9.12 5.48 4.52
N PHE A 247 -9.54 6.23 3.52
CA PHE A 247 -9.57 7.70 3.59
C PHE A 247 -10.62 8.22 4.58
N SER A 248 -11.71 7.48 4.79
CA SER A 248 -12.75 7.83 5.77
C SER A 248 -12.27 7.76 7.22
N VAL A 249 -11.11 7.15 7.50
CA VAL A 249 -10.51 7.16 8.85
C VAL A 249 -10.33 8.59 9.37
N ALA A 250 -9.90 9.52 8.52
CA ALA A 250 -9.77 10.92 8.91
C ALA A 250 -11.13 11.54 9.31
N TRP A 251 -12.21 11.20 8.61
CA TRP A 251 -13.56 11.61 8.98
C TRP A 251 -14.00 11.02 10.32
N PHE A 252 -13.76 9.72 10.54
CA PHE A 252 -14.08 9.09 11.82
C PHE A 252 -13.27 9.70 12.97
N THR A 253 -12.00 10.03 12.74
CA THR A 253 -11.15 10.75 13.70
C THR A 253 -11.71 12.15 14.00
N TYR A 254 -12.11 12.90 12.98
CA TYR A 254 -12.74 14.21 13.13
C TYR A 254 -13.99 14.14 14.01
N ARG A 255 -14.84 13.15 13.77
CA ARG A 255 -16.06 12.90 14.56
C ARG A 255 -15.78 12.39 15.97
N ALA A 256 -14.66 11.67 16.17
CA ALA A 256 -14.27 11.17 17.49
C ALA A 256 -13.99 12.31 18.48
N PHE A 257 -13.45 13.43 18.01
CA PHE A 257 -13.28 14.65 18.81
C PHE A 257 -14.55 15.51 18.93
N GLY A 258 -15.69 15.05 18.42
CA GLY A 258 -16.95 15.78 18.48
C GLY A 258 -17.03 16.97 17.52
N LEU A 259 -16.05 17.12 16.64
CA LEU A 259 -16.01 18.22 15.68
C LEU A 259 -17.14 18.08 14.66
N SER A 260 -17.72 19.22 14.24
CA SER A 260 -18.80 19.34 13.26
C SER A 260 -18.61 20.64 12.47
N GLY A 261 -18.99 20.65 11.23
CA GLY A 261 -18.81 21.85 10.39
C GLY A 261 -18.24 21.52 9.02
N GLU A 262 -17.39 20.47 8.95
CA GLU A 262 -16.91 19.97 7.66
C GLU A 262 -17.72 18.76 7.19
N SER A 263 -17.79 18.58 5.87
CA SER A 263 -18.48 17.43 5.29
C SER A 263 -17.61 16.17 5.32
N ALA A 264 -18.24 14.98 5.41
CA ALA A 264 -17.55 13.70 5.32
C ALA A 264 -16.72 13.59 4.02
N VAL A 265 -17.25 14.08 2.91
CA VAL A 265 -16.60 14.06 1.62
C VAL A 265 -15.34 14.92 1.63
N THR A 266 -15.41 16.15 2.15
CA THR A 266 -14.26 17.07 2.23
C THR A 266 -13.11 16.43 3.02
N VAL A 267 -13.38 15.96 4.25
CA VAL A 267 -12.35 15.37 5.12
C VAL A 267 -11.74 14.10 4.53
N THR A 268 -12.59 13.22 3.97
CA THR A 268 -12.16 11.97 3.35
C THR A 268 -11.27 12.23 2.12
N VAL A 269 -11.67 13.17 1.28
CA VAL A 269 -10.91 13.54 0.07
C VAL A 269 -9.58 14.20 0.43
N LEU A 270 -9.56 15.12 1.39
CA LEU A 270 -8.31 15.74 1.87
C LEU A 270 -7.30 14.68 2.35
N TYR A 271 -7.76 13.67 3.09
CA TYR A 271 -6.88 12.57 3.51
C TYR A 271 -6.40 11.73 2.32
N GLY A 272 -7.26 11.51 1.33
CA GLY A 272 -6.88 10.88 0.07
C GLY A 272 -5.78 11.66 -0.67
N MET A 273 -5.79 12.99 -0.63
CA MET A 273 -4.76 13.83 -1.25
C MET A 273 -3.39 13.66 -0.58
N ILE A 274 -3.32 13.43 0.73
CA ILE A 274 -2.06 13.04 1.39
C ILE A 274 -1.51 11.76 0.76
N SER A 275 -2.38 10.75 0.55
CA SER A 275 -1.96 9.50 -0.08
C SER A 275 -1.44 9.71 -1.50
N VAL A 276 -2.06 10.59 -2.29
CA VAL A 276 -1.57 10.97 -3.64
C VAL A 276 -0.16 11.55 -3.58
N ALA A 277 0.13 12.40 -2.61
CA ALA A 277 1.43 13.05 -2.46
C ALA A 277 2.53 12.09 -2.00
N VAL A 278 2.24 11.19 -1.05
CA VAL A 278 3.28 10.41 -0.35
C VAL A 278 3.48 8.99 -0.86
N ASP A 279 2.58 8.46 -1.71
CA ASP A 279 2.58 7.06 -2.16
C ASP A 279 3.92 6.60 -2.75
N MET A 280 4.62 7.48 -3.45
CA MET A 280 5.92 7.20 -4.09
C MET A 280 7.13 7.61 -3.25
N MET A 281 6.93 8.13 -2.04
CA MET A 281 8.05 8.57 -1.19
C MET A 281 8.81 7.38 -0.61
N PRO A 282 10.15 7.42 -0.55
CA PRO A 282 11.01 6.30 -0.17
C PRO A 282 11.07 6.07 1.35
N LEU A 283 9.99 6.35 2.07
CA LEU A 283 9.89 6.19 3.52
C LEU A 283 8.86 5.13 3.90
N PRO A 284 9.14 4.29 4.92
CA PRO A 284 8.19 3.30 5.41
C PRO A 284 6.91 3.98 5.91
N GLY A 285 5.74 3.58 5.38
CA GLY A 285 4.45 4.17 5.76
C GLY A 285 4.34 5.68 5.53
N GLY A 286 5.25 6.30 4.74
CA GLY A 286 5.28 7.75 4.50
C GLY A 286 5.63 8.58 5.73
N MET A 287 6.27 7.97 6.75
CA MET A 287 6.60 8.62 8.03
C MET A 287 7.37 9.92 7.84
N GLY A 288 7.04 10.92 8.64
CA GLY A 288 7.55 12.30 8.58
C GLY A 288 6.77 13.16 7.60
N ILE A 289 6.71 12.79 6.33
CA ILE A 289 6.07 13.58 5.27
C ILE A 289 4.53 13.56 5.42
N SER A 290 3.94 12.41 5.70
CA SER A 290 2.48 12.31 5.86
C SER A 290 1.98 13.04 7.11
N GLU A 291 2.75 13.10 8.18
CA GLU A 291 2.44 13.85 9.40
C GLU A 291 2.51 15.35 9.14
N THR A 292 3.56 15.81 8.48
CA THR A 292 3.71 17.22 8.10
C THR A 292 2.58 17.66 7.15
N LEU A 293 2.26 16.82 6.14
CA LEU A 293 1.13 17.11 5.25
C LEU A 293 -0.22 17.07 5.97
N PHE A 294 -0.40 16.14 6.92
CA PHE A 294 -1.62 16.12 7.72
C PHE A 294 -1.79 17.43 8.46
N THR A 295 -0.75 17.88 9.17
CA THR A 295 -0.80 19.16 9.91
C THR A 295 -1.07 20.34 8.96
N ALA A 296 -0.36 20.45 7.84
CA ALA A 296 -0.56 21.54 6.89
C ALA A 296 -1.99 21.58 6.31
N ILE A 297 -2.52 20.43 5.89
CA ILE A 297 -3.82 20.31 5.22
C ILE A 297 -4.99 20.42 6.21
N PHE A 298 -4.82 19.84 7.41
CA PHE A 298 -5.92 19.67 8.36
C PHE A 298 -5.98 20.72 9.49
N THR A 299 -4.99 21.61 9.63
CA THR A 299 -5.08 22.73 10.59
C THR A 299 -6.35 23.57 10.38
N PRO A 300 -6.75 23.96 9.15
CA PRO A 300 -7.99 24.70 8.94
C PRO A 300 -9.28 23.89 9.14
N VAL A 301 -9.18 22.56 9.30
CA VAL A 301 -10.29 21.61 9.46
C VAL A 301 -10.48 21.23 10.94
N PHE A 302 -9.40 20.84 11.61
CA PHE A 302 -9.41 20.42 13.03
C PHE A 302 -9.25 21.60 13.99
N GLY A 303 -8.66 22.71 13.54
CA GLY A 303 -8.19 23.78 14.39
C GLY A 303 -6.83 23.47 15.05
N PRO A 304 -6.15 24.48 15.60
CA PRO A 304 -4.81 24.35 16.16
C PRO A 304 -4.74 23.35 17.33
N ASP A 305 -5.78 23.29 18.17
CA ASP A 305 -5.80 22.43 19.37
C ASP A 305 -5.98 20.94 19.03
N PHE A 306 -6.71 20.61 17.96
CA PHE A 306 -7.08 19.23 17.61
C PHE A 306 -6.31 18.66 16.43
N VAL A 307 -5.51 19.44 15.71
CA VAL A 307 -4.81 18.93 14.53
C VAL A 307 -3.75 17.88 14.90
N LEU A 308 -3.00 18.09 15.96
CA LEU A 308 -1.97 17.15 16.41
C LEU A 308 -2.58 15.89 17.07
N PRO A 309 -3.52 15.98 18.03
CA PRO A 309 -4.27 14.81 18.51
C PRO A 309 -4.97 14.07 17.37
N GLY A 310 -5.52 14.78 16.40
CA GLY A 310 -6.17 14.24 15.22
C GLY A 310 -5.21 13.45 14.33
N MET A 311 -4.02 13.98 14.09
CA MET A 311 -2.97 13.28 13.34
C MET A 311 -2.56 11.98 14.04
N ILE A 312 -2.32 12.05 15.37
CA ILE A 312 -1.89 10.88 16.15
C ILE A 312 -2.97 9.80 16.15
N LEU A 313 -4.23 10.17 16.40
CA LEU A 313 -5.35 9.22 16.40
C LEU A 313 -5.60 8.64 15.00
N CYS A 314 -5.56 9.48 13.96
CA CYS A 314 -5.72 9.04 12.58
C CYS A 314 -4.63 8.05 12.18
N ARG A 315 -3.37 8.29 12.54
CA ARG A 315 -2.25 7.36 12.32
C ARG A 315 -2.38 6.10 13.18
N GLY A 316 -2.82 6.24 14.43
CA GLY A 316 -3.14 5.12 15.32
C GLY A 316 -4.12 4.15 14.68
N ILE A 317 -5.22 4.70 14.14
CA ILE A 317 -6.25 3.91 13.49
C ILE A 317 -5.79 3.39 12.13
N SER A 318 -5.24 4.23 11.24
CA SER A 318 -4.92 3.83 9.87
C SER A 318 -3.66 2.94 9.81
N TYR A 319 -2.52 3.44 10.28
CA TYR A 319 -1.24 2.77 10.10
C TYR A 319 -0.97 1.69 11.16
N TYR A 320 -1.11 2.03 12.46
CA TYR A 320 -0.74 1.07 13.50
C TYR A 320 -1.74 -0.07 13.64
N THR A 321 -3.05 0.16 13.42
CA THR A 321 -4.03 -0.95 13.39
C THR A 321 -3.77 -1.88 12.22
N GLU A 322 -3.52 -1.34 11.01
CA GLU A 322 -3.14 -2.13 9.85
C GLU A 322 -1.89 -2.98 10.12
N LEU A 323 -0.83 -2.35 10.66
CA LEU A 323 0.42 -3.02 10.98
C LEU A 323 0.23 -4.15 12.01
N LEU A 324 -0.44 -3.89 13.12
CA LEU A 324 -0.63 -4.88 14.20
C LEU A 324 -1.50 -6.05 13.77
N LEU A 325 -2.62 -5.79 13.10
CA LEU A 325 -3.50 -6.84 12.56
C LEU A 325 -2.74 -7.68 11.52
N SER A 326 -2.02 -7.01 10.61
CA SER A 326 -1.26 -7.69 9.56
C SER A 326 -0.08 -8.48 10.13
N ALA A 327 0.58 -7.99 11.18
CA ALA A 327 1.62 -8.72 11.89
C ALA A 327 1.08 -10.01 12.51
N ALA A 328 -0.01 -9.91 13.28
CA ALA A 328 -0.66 -11.06 13.92
C ALA A 328 -1.08 -12.11 12.87
N MET A 329 -1.74 -11.68 11.81
CA MET A 329 -2.20 -12.57 10.74
C MET A 329 -1.02 -13.15 9.92
N THR A 330 0.10 -12.42 9.79
CA THR A 330 1.31 -12.96 9.16
C THR A 330 1.90 -14.10 9.96
N VAL A 331 1.91 -14.03 11.30
CA VAL A 331 2.32 -15.16 12.15
C VAL A 331 1.41 -16.37 11.92
N VAL A 332 0.09 -16.16 11.91
CA VAL A 332 -0.89 -17.22 11.60
C VAL A 332 -0.59 -17.83 10.21
N THR A 333 -0.33 -17.00 9.23
CA THR A 333 0.00 -17.42 7.85
C THR A 333 1.27 -18.27 7.82
N GLN A 334 2.31 -17.89 8.57
CA GLN A 334 3.55 -18.67 8.64
C GLN A 334 3.30 -20.06 9.21
N ILE A 335 2.49 -20.17 10.29
CA ILE A 335 2.15 -21.44 10.92
C ILE A 335 1.33 -22.32 9.95
N PHE A 336 0.36 -21.71 9.25
CA PHE A 336 -0.52 -22.41 8.31
C PHE A 336 0.26 -22.98 7.10
N PHE A 337 1.13 -22.19 6.47
CA PHE A 337 1.89 -22.63 5.29
C PHE A 337 3.16 -23.42 5.62
N ARG A 338 3.68 -23.36 6.86
CA ARG A 338 4.79 -24.22 7.30
C ARG A 338 4.45 -25.71 7.21
N LYS A 339 3.18 -26.07 7.42
CA LYS A 339 2.70 -27.47 7.32
C LYS A 339 2.59 -27.97 5.87
N LYS A 340 2.68 -27.09 4.86
CA LYS A 340 2.54 -27.41 3.43
C LYS A 340 3.86 -27.49 2.68
N GLU A 341 5.01 -27.32 3.32
CA GLU A 341 6.29 -27.52 2.65
C GLU A 341 6.46 -29.02 2.33
N PRO A 342 6.57 -29.43 1.08
CA PRO A 342 6.93 -30.80 0.74
C PRO A 342 8.34 -31.08 1.26
N LYS A 343 8.52 -32.22 1.94
CA LYS A 343 9.81 -32.74 2.38
C LYS A 343 10.74 -32.99 1.19
#